data_1a0755c439f7b300cef77592f8001829
#
_entry.id   1a0755c439f7b300cef77592f8001829
#
_cell.length_a   1.000
_cell.length_b   1.000
_cell.length_c   1.000
_cell.angle_alpha   90.00
_cell.angle_beta   90.00
_cell.angle_gamma   90.00
#
_symmetry.space_group_name_H-M   'P 1'
#
loop_
_entity.id
_entity.type
_entity.pdbx_description
1 polymer ?
#
loop_
_entity_poly.entity_id
_entity_poly.type
_entity_poly.pdbx_seq_one_letter_code
_entity_poly.pdbx_strand_id
1 'polypeptide(L)'
;FNVQEGWTTSKQTEFVSAYAHGKNPNEDMAESISYFIVNPDALKSRAMGKYEFIRDRIMQGTIYISTLSDQFTFKVYNLYPDYVYPGKIKRLEVIVTGAPNEKKSGSVTIELHALDNYLEGAKYGYTRIFSEVDTFFDMYLYPVEGYTTTGKDADGNDVNVGTVLRGTFELAANVKKGFWSPRQISVTDQVGNTRNEGVNDFGFRMFVNSLNEDITPPKYIANSATLAKGTAIKDGLDVQTITATWQVEEELMLGTSNQCFGALNDDNAGTYAFQRYGDALSNSDCKVVWFMPDYMPSGNYYLNYIVTRDLAKNRTRTYFRGPAGLDYGRIMNEDSINTDEPAPQVNLTTLNPDTNHPELDINSISIS
;
A
#
# COMPACT_ATOMS: atom_id res chain seq x y z
N PHE A 1 -12.94 17.30 -4.92
CA PHE A 1 -13.29 17.40 -3.50
C PHE A 1 -13.89 16.12 -2.96
N ASN A 2 -13.80 15.92 -1.64
CA ASN A 2 -14.34 14.74 -0.98
C ASN A 2 -15.89 14.83 -0.92
N VAL A 3 -16.56 13.98 -1.69
CA VAL A 3 -18.02 13.94 -1.77
C VAL A 3 -18.67 13.33 -0.53
N GLN A 4 -17.96 12.48 0.21
CA GLN A 4 -18.45 11.93 1.48
C GLN A 4 -18.71 13.04 2.51
N GLU A 5 -17.98 14.15 2.41
CA GLU A 5 -18.20 15.33 3.22
C GLU A 5 -19.22 16.32 2.59
N GLY A 6 -19.87 15.92 1.51
CA GLY A 6 -20.88 16.75 0.82
C GLY A 6 -20.31 17.83 -0.10
N TRP A 7 -19.01 17.78 -0.40
CA TRP A 7 -18.37 18.78 -1.24
C TRP A 7 -18.35 18.39 -2.71
N THR A 8 -18.60 19.33 -3.59
CA THR A 8 -18.53 19.15 -5.05
C THR A 8 -17.77 20.30 -5.70
N THR A 9 -17.12 20.04 -6.82
CA THR A 9 -16.56 21.08 -7.67
C THR A 9 -16.89 20.80 -9.13
N SER A 10 -17.24 21.85 -9.86
CA SER A 10 -17.40 21.79 -11.31
C SER A 10 -16.07 21.91 -12.05
N LYS A 11 -15.03 22.41 -11.39
CA LYS A 11 -13.68 22.52 -11.96
C LYS A 11 -12.81 21.38 -11.50
N GLN A 12 -12.07 20.80 -12.43
CA GLN A 12 -11.07 19.75 -12.19
C GLN A 12 -9.64 20.29 -12.24
N THR A 13 -9.48 21.53 -12.69
CA THR A 13 -8.22 22.28 -12.76
C THR A 13 -8.25 23.48 -11.79
N GLU A 14 -7.17 24.24 -11.77
CA GLU A 14 -7.02 25.41 -10.90
C GLU A 14 -6.83 25.05 -9.41
N PHE A 15 -6.18 23.92 -9.15
CA PHE A 15 -5.72 23.54 -7.82
C PHE A 15 -4.20 23.66 -7.72
N VAL A 16 -3.71 24.13 -6.58
CA VAL A 16 -2.26 24.34 -6.37
C VAL A 16 -1.54 23.02 -6.05
N SER A 17 -2.26 22.03 -5.53
CA SER A 17 -1.74 20.74 -5.18
C SER A 17 -2.78 19.62 -5.37
N ALA A 18 -2.32 18.38 -5.44
CA ALA A 18 -3.20 17.21 -5.44
C ALA A 18 -4.01 17.11 -4.14
N TYR A 19 -3.42 17.52 -3.02
CA TYR A 19 -4.11 17.56 -1.73
C TYR A 19 -5.30 18.53 -1.77
N ALA A 20 -5.10 19.74 -2.26
CA ALA A 20 -6.17 20.74 -2.43
C ALA A 20 -7.33 20.20 -3.29
N HIS A 21 -7.01 19.50 -4.39
CA HIS A 21 -8.02 18.92 -5.27
C HIS A 21 -8.79 17.77 -4.60
N GLY A 22 -8.11 16.92 -3.85
CA GLY A 22 -8.68 15.68 -3.29
C GLY A 22 -9.47 15.86 -1.99
N LYS A 23 -9.40 17.02 -1.34
CA LYS A 23 -10.00 17.24 -0.01
C LYS A 23 -11.31 18.04 -0.07
N ASN A 24 -11.30 19.25 0.38
CA ASN A 24 -12.47 20.09 0.51
C ASN A 24 -12.10 21.58 0.28
N PRO A 25 -13.06 22.48 0.16
CA PRO A 25 -12.78 23.91 -0.08
C PRO A 25 -11.91 24.59 0.97
N ASN A 26 -11.97 24.15 2.22
CA ASN A 26 -11.17 24.75 3.29
C ASN A 26 -9.68 24.41 3.12
N GLU A 27 -9.40 23.16 2.77
CA GLU A 27 -8.04 22.71 2.48
C GLU A 27 -7.49 23.35 1.21
N ASP A 28 -8.32 23.48 0.18
CA ASP A 28 -7.95 24.18 -1.04
C ASP A 28 -7.64 25.67 -0.77
N MET A 29 -8.42 26.32 0.08
CA MET A 29 -8.13 27.69 0.50
C MET A 29 -6.86 27.80 1.31
N ALA A 30 -6.65 26.88 2.28
CA ALA A 30 -5.43 26.85 3.12
C ALA A 30 -4.18 26.65 2.28
N GLU A 31 -4.19 25.69 1.37
CA GLU A 31 -3.10 25.44 0.42
C GLU A 31 -2.84 26.66 -0.48
N SER A 32 -3.92 27.26 -1.00
CA SER A 32 -3.80 28.44 -1.87
C SER A 32 -3.21 29.64 -1.13
N ILE A 33 -3.57 29.88 0.12
CA ILE A 33 -2.97 30.94 0.96
C ILE A 33 -1.50 30.63 1.26
N SER A 34 -1.19 29.39 1.57
CA SER A 34 0.20 28.97 1.79
C SER A 34 1.06 29.24 0.54
N TYR A 35 0.59 28.83 -0.64
CA TYR A 35 1.30 29.09 -1.89
C TYR A 35 1.38 30.58 -2.21
N PHE A 36 0.37 31.37 -1.86
CA PHE A 36 0.42 32.82 -2.04
C PHE A 36 1.59 33.48 -1.30
N ILE A 37 1.92 32.94 -0.11
CA ILE A 37 3.02 33.46 0.73
C ILE A 37 4.38 32.90 0.28
N VAL A 38 4.47 31.58 0.10
CA VAL A 38 5.77 30.88 -0.09
C VAL A 38 6.17 30.78 -1.56
N ASN A 39 5.21 30.59 -2.46
CA ASN A 39 5.45 30.43 -3.89
C ASN A 39 4.31 31.04 -4.72
N PRO A 40 4.15 32.38 -4.71
CA PRO A 40 3.06 33.06 -5.41
C PRO A 40 3.05 32.81 -6.92
N ASP A 41 4.20 32.53 -7.53
CA ASP A 41 4.28 32.31 -8.97
C ASP A 41 3.68 30.98 -9.38
N ALA A 42 3.85 29.94 -8.55
CA ALA A 42 3.14 28.67 -8.74
C ALA A 42 1.63 28.82 -8.60
N LEU A 43 1.15 29.62 -7.64
CA LEU A 43 -0.27 29.90 -7.52
C LEU A 43 -0.82 30.66 -8.71
N LYS A 44 -0.11 31.69 -9.19
CA LYS A 44 -0.48 32.45 -10.40
C LYS A 44 -0.59 31.56 -11.62
N SER A 45 0.38 30.68 -11.82
CA SER A 45 0.41 29.81 -12.98
C SER A 45 -0.69 28.74 -12.98
N ARG A 46 -1.09 28.29 -11.80
CA ARG A 46 -2.09 27.20 -11.65
C ARG A 46 -3.50 27.71 -11.45
N ALA A 47 -3.68 28.80 -10.73
CA ALA A 47 -4.99 29.30 -10.29
C ALA A 47 -4.98 30.82 -10.14
N MET A 48 -4.87 31.55 -11.25
CA MET A 48 -4.77 33.01 -11.23
C MET A 48 -5.94 33.69 -10.51
N GLY A 49 -7.17 33.21 -10.69
CA GLY A 49 -8.33 33.75 -10.00
C GLY A 49 -8.27 33.61 -8.47
N LYS A 50 -7.67 32.51 -7.96
CA LYS A 50 -7.44 32.36 -6.52
C LYS A 50 -6.34 33.30 -6.03
N TYR A 51 -5.28 33.48 -6.82
CA TYR A 51 -4.25 34.44 -6.48
C TYR A 51 -4.80 35.86 -6.35
N GLU A 52 -5.59 36.31 -7.31
CA GLU A 52 -6.23 37.65 -7.27
C GLU A 52 -7.17 37.78 -6.10
N PHE A 53 -8.01 36.80 -5.85
CA PHE A 53 -8.93 36.80 -4.70
C PHE A 53 -8.18 36.89 -3.36
N ILE A 54 -7.10 36.09 -3.19
CA ILE A 54 -6.31 36.10 -1.95
C ILE A 54 -5.61 37.44 -1.81
N ARG A 55 -4.97 37.94 -2.87
CA ARG A 55 -4.34 39.28 -2.86
C ARG A 55 -5.28 40.35 -2.42
N ASP A 56 -6.45 40.44 -3.07
CA ASP A 56 -7.33 41.61 -2.94
C ASP A 56 -8.24 41.53 -1.73
N ARG A 57 -8.70 40.32 -1.36
CA ARG A 57 -9.72 40.13 -0.33
C ARG A 57 -9.16 39.65 1.01
N ILE A 58 -8.08 38.90 1.02
CA ILE A 58 -7.51 38.35 2.23
C ILE A 58 -6.27 39.15 2.65
N MET A 59 -5.35 39.37 1.73
CA MET A 59 -4.07 40.04 2.00
C MET A 59 -4.07 41.54 1.77
N GLN A 60 -5.23 42.12 1.46
CA GLN A 60 -5.44 43.56 1.31
C GLN A 60 -4.42 44.23 0.37
N GLY A 61 -4.08 43.59 -0.73
CA GLY A 61 -3.14 44.09 -1.72
C GLY A 61 -1.64 43.75 -1.43
N THR A 62 -1.35 43.11 -0.31
CA THR A 62 0.02 42.67 -0.03
C THR A 62 0.48 41.66 -1.08
N ILE A 63 1.69 41.86 -1.59
CA ILE A 63 2.32 40.99 -2.59
C ILE A 63 3.53 40.31 -1.95
N TYR A 64 3.62 38.99 -2.16
CA TYR A 64 4.80 38.20 -1.80
C TYR A 64 5.61 37.89 -3.06
N ILE A 65 6.90 37.78 -2.90
CA ILE A 65 7.84 37.39 -3.95
C ILE A 65 8.34 35.99 -3.59
N SER A 66 8.38 35.09 -4.57
CA SER A 66 8.92 33.74 -4.37
C SER A 66 10.36 33.85 -3.85
N THR A 67 10.63 33.20 -2.73
CA THR A 67 11.96 33.22 -2.08
C THR A 67 12.94 32.24 -2.68
N LEU A 68 12.52 31.49 -3.72
CA LEU A 68 13.39 30.58 -4.46
C LEU A 68 14.47 31.39 -5.16
N SER A 69 15.73 31.18 -4.78
CA SER A 69 16.87 31.77 -5.50
C SER A 69 17.00 31.12 -6.87
N ASP A 70 17.61 31.82 -7.82
CA ASP A 70 17.90 31.29 -9.16
C ASP A 70 18.75 30.00 -9.13
N GLN A 71 19.45 29.75 -8.02
CA GLN A 71 20.21 28.53 -7.77
C GLN A 71 19.32 27.28 -7.54
N PHE A 72 18.03 27.48 -7.27
CA PHE A 72 17.05 26.41 -7.07
C PHE A 72 15.92 26.44 -8.08
N THR A 73 16.13 27.08 -9.22
CA THR A 73 15.16 27.06 -10.33
C THR A 73 15.24 25.71 -11.02
N PHE A 74 14.25 24.86 -10.77
CA PHE A 74 14.07 23.61 -11.51
C PHE A 74 13.45 23.93 -12.87
N LYS A 75 14.02 23.39 -13.97
CA LYS A 75 13.26 23.29 -15.21
C LYS A 75 12.11 22.31 -14.94
N VAL A 76 10.91 22.84 -14.78
CA VAL A 76 9.69 22.02 -14.69
C VAL A 76 9.37 21.57 -16.12
N TYR A 77 9.74 20.35 -16.46
CA TYR A 77 9.42 19.77 -17.77
C TYR A 77 7.91 19.51 -17.92
N ASN A 78 7.17 19.42 -16.82
CA ASN A 78 5.72 19.35 -16.81
C ASN A 78 5.12 20.65 -16.25
N LEU A 79 4.88 21.63 -17.13
CA LEU A 79 4.25 22.90 -16.77
C LEU A 79 2.79 22.76 -16.31
N TYR A 80 2.17 21.63 -16.60
CA TYR A 80 0.80 21.32 -16.25
C TYR A 80 0.75 19.94 -15.56
N PRO A 81 1.26 19.84 -14.31
CA PRO A 81 1.19 18.57 -13.60
C PRO A 81 -0.27 18.14 -13.46
N ASP A 82 -0.51 16.88 -13.73
CA ASP A 82 -1.82 16.29 -13.58
C ASP A 82 -2.19 16.14 -12.10
N TYR A 83 -3.20 16.91 -11.66
CA TYR A 83 -3.82 16.82 -10.35
C TYR A 83 -5.26 16.31 -10.44
N VAL A 84 -5.64 15.76 -11.57
CA VAL A 84 -6.97 15.22 -11.77
C VAL A 84 -6.99 13.77 -11.32
N TYR A 85 -7.82 13.48 -10.34
CA TYR A 85 -7.98 12.12 -9.82
C TYR A 85 -8.80 11.28 -10.79
N PRO A 86 -8.59 9.97 -10.81
CA PRO A 86 -9.43 9.05 -11.57
C PRO A 86 -10.91 9.28 -11.29
N GLY A 87 -11.75 9.03 -12.26
CA GLY A 87 -13.21 9.14 -12.13
C GLY A 87 -13.74 8.34 -10.95
N LYS A 88 -14.86 8.77 -10.39
CA LYS A 88 -15.57 8.00 -9.37
C LYS A 88 -16.09 6.69 -9.92
N ILE A 89 -16.30 5.74 -9.04
CA ILE A 89 -16.97 4.49 -9.38
C ILE A 89 -18.44 4.82 -9.72
N LYS A 90 -18.81 4.57 -10.99
CA LYS A 90 -20.16 4.74 -11.51
C LYS A 90 -20.99 3.47 -11.33
N ARG A 91 -20.35 2.32 -11.52
CA ARG A 91 -20.98 0.99 -11.44
C ARG A 91 -19.98 0.00 -10.90
N LEU A 92 -20.48 -0.92 -10.10
CA LEU A 92 -19.73 -2.06 -9.60
C LEU A 92 -20.54 -3.33 -9.88
N GLU A 93 -19.88 -4.35 -10.40
CA GLU A 93 -20.45 -5.67 -10.64
C GLU A 93 -19.58 -6.73 -9.96
N VAL A 94 -20.24 -7.69 -9.34
CA VAL A 94 -19.57 -8.81 -8.69
C VAL A 94 -20.16 -10.11 -9.19
N ILE A 95 -19.29 -11.03 -9.54
CA ILE A 95 -19.66 -12.40 -9.90
C ILE A 95 -18.94 -13.33 -8.95
N VAL A 96 -19.68 -14.23 -8.31
CA VAL A 96 -19.14 -15.31 -7.48
C VAL A 96 -19.73 -16.63 -7.96
N THR A 97 -18.88 -17.60 -8.21
CA THR A 97 -19.25 -18.95 -8.67
C THR A 97 -18.61 -20.00 -7.77
N GLY A 98 -19.09 -21.22 -7.84
CA GLY A 98 -18.65 -22.40 -7.08
C GLY A 98 -19.72 -22.92 -6.13
N ALA A 99 -19.94 -24.23 -6.14
CA ALA A 99 -20.85 -24.91 -5.20
C ALA A 99 -20.34 -24.79 -3.75
N PRO A 100 -21.19 -25.02 -2.74
CA PRO A 100 -20.81 -24.85 -1.33
C PRO A 100 -19.59 -25.67 -0.88
N ASN A 101 -19.33 -26.78 -1.50
CA ASN A 101 -18.19 -27.68 -1.23
C ASN A 101 -17.01 -27.51 -2.20
N GLU A 102 -17.07 -26.51 -3.08
CA GLU A 102 -16.04 -26.26 -4.07
C GLU A 102 -15.30 -24.94 -3.82
N LYS A 103 -14.13 -24.78 -4.43
CA LYS A 103 -13.46 -23.48 -4.52
C LYS A 103 -14.42 -22.44 -5.10
N LYS A 104 -14.31 -21.23 -4.59
CA LYS A 104 -15.04 -20.08 -5.14
C LYS A 104 -14.13 -19.34 -6.10
N SER A 105 -14.67 -19.01 -7.25
CA SER A 105 -14.04 -18.14 -8.22
C SER A 105 -14.95 -16.95 -8.48
N GLY A 106 -14.36 -15.82 -8.77
CA GLY A 106 -15.17 -14.65 -9.06
C GLY A 106 -14.40 -13.50 -9.64
N SER A 107 -15.14 -12.46 -9.93
CA SER A 107 -14.58 -11.19 -10.40
C SER A 107 -15.32 -10.00 -9.80
N VAL A 108 -14.59 -8.92 -9.65
CA VAL A 108 -15.14 -7.59 -9.39
C VAL A 108 -14.79 -6.71 -10.58
N THR A 109 -15.80 -6.08 -11.15
CA THR A 109 -15.65 -5.13 -12.25
C THR A 109 -16.16 -3.77 -11.77
N ILE A 110 -15.37 -2.72 -11.94
CA ILE A 110 -15.79 -1.34 -11.69
C ILE A 110 -15.78 -0.56 -13.01
N GLU A 111 -16.77 0.30 -13.19
CA GLU A 111 -16.86 1.28 -14.25
C GLU A 111 -16.72 2.67 -13.61
N LEU A 112 -15.82 3.49 -14.15
CA LEU A 112 -15.54 4.84 -13.66
C LEU A 112 -16.33 5.86 -14.46
N HIS A 113 -16.72 6.96 -13.81
CA HIS A 113 -17.19 8.13 -14.53
C HIS A 113 -16.06 8.72 -15.38
N ALA A 114 -16.34 8.99 -16.65
CA ALA A 114 -15.48 9.84 -17.45
C ALA A 114 -15.53 11.27 -16.95
N LEU A 115 -14.39 11.95 -16.85
CA LEU A 115 -14.34 13.36 -16.56
C LEU A 115 -14.46 14.15 -17.87
N ASP A 116 -15.25 15.21 -17.90
CA ASP A 116 -15.72 15.90 -19.11
C ASP A 116 -14.62 16.39 -20.07
N ASN A 117 -13.40 16.58 -19.61
CA ASN A 117 -12.29 17.09 -20.42
C ASN A 117 -11.00 16.25 -20.36
N TYR A 118 -11.01 15.16 -19.60
CA TYR A 118 -9.87 14.28 -19.45
C TYR A 118 -10.36 12.86 -19.58
N LEU A 119 -9.87 12.15 -20.59
CA LEU A 119 -10.08 10.72 -20.73
C LEU A 119 -9.19 9.96 -19.74
N GLU A 120 -9.21 10.40 -18.48
CA GLU A 120 -8.40 9.80 -17.46
C GLU A 120 -9.01 8.51 -16.99
N GLY A 121 -8.49 7.48 -17.58
CA GLY A 121 -8.66 6.15 -17.05
C GLY A 121 -7.70 5.88 -15.92
N ALA A 122 -7.91 4.78 -15.21
CA ALA A 122 -7.04 4.33 -14.16
C ALA A 122 -5.98 3.35 -14.69
N LYS A 123 -4.81 3.37 -14.07
CA LYS A 123 -3.76 2.38 -14.25
C LYS A 123 -4.12 1.08 -13.57
N TYR A 124 -4.64 1.15 -12.35
CA TYR A 124 -5.13 0.01 -11.59
C TYR A 124 -6.08 0.45 -10.49
N GLY A 125 -6.85 -0.50 -10.00
CA GLY A 125 -7.58 -0.40 -8.74
C GLY A 125 -7.02 -1.39 -7.72
N TYR A 126 -7.22 -1.11 -6.44
CA TYR A 126 -6.88 -2.00 -5.35
C TYR A 126 -7.98 -2.00 -4.31
N THR A 127 -8.29 -3.19 -3.79
CA THR A 127 -9.19 -3.33 -2.66
C THR A 127 -8.79 -4.51 -1.78
N ARG A 128 -9.14 -4.43 -0.52
CA ARG A 128 -9.11 -5.55 0.42
C ARG A 128 -10.55 -5.90 0.78
N ILE A 129 -10.93 -7.14 0.57
CA ILE A 129 -12.28 -7.64 0.80
C ILE A 129 -12.28 -8.48 2.08
N PHE A 130 -13.12 -8.09 3.03
CA PHE A 130 -13.21 -8.67 4.37
C PHE A 130 -14.47 -9.49 4.54
N SER A 131 -14.36 -10.61 5.24
CA SER A 131 -15.51 -11.34 5.79
C SER A 131 -16.03 -10.67 7.06
N GLU A 132 -17.12 -11.18 7.59
CA GLU A 132 -17.71 -10.73 8.87
C GLU A 132 -16.83 -11.04 10.10
N VAL A 133 -15.83 -11.90 9.97
CA VAL A 133 -14.86 -12.26 11.02
C VAL A 133 -13.44 -11.72 10.70
N ASP A 134 -13.35 -10.65 9.92
CA ASP A 134 -12.11 -9.96 9.55
C ASP A 134 -11.06 -10.80 8.77
N THR A 135 -11.39 -12.00 8.32
CA THR A 135 -10.56 -12.68 7.33
C THR A 135 -10.64 -11.91 6.02
N PHE A 136 -9.55 -11.82 5.26
CA PHE A 136 -9.54 -10.99 4.06
C PHE A 136 -8.65 -11.54 2.95
N PHE A 137 -8.88 -11.04 1.75
CA PHE A 137 -7.96 -11.15 0.63
C PHE A 137 -7.78 -9.80 -0.07
N ASP A 138 -6.62 -9.64 -0.65
CA ASP A 138 -6.26 -8.47 -1.44
C ASP A 138 -6.57 -8.72 -2.91
N MET A 139 -7.04 -7.71 -3.62
CA MET A 139 -7.35 -7.79 -5.03
C MET A 139 -6.92 -6.52 -5.76
N TYR A 140 -6.22 -6.71 -6.87
CA TYR A 140 -5.96 -5.67 -7.84
C TYR A 140 -6.95 -5.78 -8.99
N LEU A 141 -7.38 -4.63 -9.49
CA LEU A 141 -8.24 -4.50 -10.67
C LEU A 141 -7.45 -3.81 -11.76
N TYR A 142 -7.45 -4.38 -12.94
CA TYR A 142 -6.71 -3.87 -14.09
C TYR A 142 -7.66 -3.48 -15.23
N PRO A 143 -7.25 -2.53 -16.11
CA PRO A 143 -8.02 -2.13 -17.26
C PRO A 143 -8.46 -3.31 -18.13
N VAL A 144 -9.72 -3.32 -18.53
CA VAL A 144 -10.30 -4.34 -19.40
C VAL A 144 -10.02 -3.96 -20.85
N GLU A 145 -9.52 -4.91 -21.65
CA GLU A 145 -9.31 -4.74 -23.09
C GLU A 145 -10.61 -4.29 -23.79
N GLY A 146 -10.50 -3.36 -24.73
CA GLY A 146 -11.64 -2.74 -25.41
C GLY A 146 -12.28 -1.55 -24.67
N TYR A 147 -11.90 -1.32 -23.40
CA TYR A 147 -12.31 -0.16 -22.60
C TYR A 147 -11.11 0.67 -22.17
N THR A 148 -10.00 0.54 -22.90
CA THR A 148 -8.76 1.28 -22.66
C THR A 148 -8.64 2.42 -23.65
N THR A 149 -8.03 3.51 -23.22
CA THR A 149 -7.57 4.61 -24.07
C THR A 149 -6.07 4.79 -23.87
N THR A 150 -5.44 5.55 -24.77
CA THR A 150 -4.04 5.91 -24.62
C THR A 150 -3.94 7.20 -23.82
N GLY A 151 -3.27 7.15 -22.68
CA GLY A 151 -2.87 8.29 -21.86
C GLY A 151 -1.36 8.48 -21.89
N LYS A 152 -0.86 9.42 -21.12
CA LYS A 152 0.56 9.65 -20.91
C LYS A 152 0.93 9.38 -19.46
N ASP A 153 2.09 8.77 -19.23
CA ASP A 153 2.69 8.69 -17.89
C ASP A 153 3.44 9.98 -17.53
N ALA A 154 4.03 10.01 -16.34
CA ALA A 154 4.79 11.16 -15.85
C ALA A 154 6.02 11.50 -16.73
N ASP A 155 6.55 10.51 -17.44
CA ASP A 155 7.71 10.66 -18.36
C ASP A 155 7.28 10.98 -19.80
N GLY A 156 5.96 11.06 -20.06
CA GLY A 156 5.40 11.37 -21.37
C GLY A 156 5.25 10.16 -22.30
N ASN A 157 5.47 8.94 -21.82
CA ASN A 157 5.29 7.72 -22.62
C ASN A 157 3.81 7.39 -22.76
N ASP A 158 3.46 6.77 -23.89
CA ASP A 158 2.10 6.26 -24.10
C ASP A 158 1.82 5.06 -23.20
N VAL A 159 0.72 5.14 -22.46
CA VAL A 159 0.26 4.08 -21.56
C VAL A 159 -1.25 3.85 -21.73
N ASN A 160 -1.66 2.62 -21.54
CA ASN A 160 -3.08 2.28 -21.58
C ASN A 160 -3.73 2.62 -20.23
N VAL A 161 -4.78 3.42 -20.29
CA VAL A 161 -5.63 3.77 -19.14
C VAL A 161 -7.04 3.24 -19.38
N GLY A 162 -7.70 2.79 -18.33
CA GLY A 162 -9.01 2.16 -18.44
C GLY A 162 -10.09 2.86 -17.62
N THR A 163 -11.29 2.95 -18.20
CA THR A 163 -12.50 3.37 -17.49
C THR A 163 -13.27 2.20 -16.91
N VAL A 164 -12.95 0.98 -17.35
CA VAL A 164 -13.48 -0.27 -16.78
C VAL A 164 -12.30 -1.10 -16.28
N LEU A 165 -12.33 -1.45 -15.01
CA LEU A 165 -11.27 -2.25 -14.38
C LEU A 165 -11.87 -3.52 -13.81
N ARG A 166 -11.14 -4.63 -13.93
CA ARG A 166 -11.56 -5.94 -13.43
C ARG A 166 -10.43 -6.60 -12.64
N GLY A 167 -10.79 -7.15 -11.50
CA GLY A 167 -9.99 -8.09 -10.74
C GLY A 167 -10.69 -9.45 -10.66
N THR A 168 -9.91 -10.52 -10.60
CA THR A 168 -10.41 -11.88 -10.37
C THR A 168 -9.85 -12.42 -9.06
N PHE A 169 -10.58 -13.35 -8.46
CA PHE A 169 -10.16 -13.99 -7.22
C PHE A 169 -10.52 -15.47 -7.21
N GLU A 170 -9.75 -16.21 -6.42
CA GLU A 170 -10.06 -17.58 -6.01
C GLU A 170 -10.03 -17.69 -4.50
N LEU A 171 -10.99 -18.39 -3.92
CA LEU A 171 -11.06 -18.68 -2.51
C LEU A 171 -11.19 -20.19 -2.29
N ALA A 172 -10.65 -20.71 -1.21
CA ALA A 172 -10.81 -22.11 -0.85
C ALA A 172 -12.28 -22.46 -0.58
N ALA A 173 -12.62 -23.73 -0.65
CA ALA A 173 -13.96 -24.22 -0.40
C ALA A 173 -14.48 -23.93 1.00
N ASN A 174 -13.55 -23.85 1.95
CA ASN A 174 -13.79 -23.74 3.39
C ASN A 174 -13.65 -22.33 3.97
N VAL A 175 -13.59 -21.29 3.13
CA VAL A 175 -13.56 -19.90 3.64
C VAL A 175 -14.84 -19.57 4.41
N LYS A 176 -14.77 -18.53 5.23
CA LYS A 176 -15.93 -18.04 6.00
C LYS A 176 -17.16 -17.87 5.10
N LYS A 177 -18.25 -18.55 5.46
CA LYS A 177 -19.56 -18.36 4.85
C LYS A 177 -20.15 -17.03 5.29
N GLY A 178 -20.83 -16.33 4.40
CA GLY A 178 -21.51 -15.08 4.72
C GLY A 178 -21.17 -13.96 3.77
N PHE A 179 -21.39 -12.74 4.21
CA PHE A 179 -21.11 -11.57 3.41
C PHE A 179 -19.64 -11.14 3.54
N TRP A 180 -19.08 -10.81 2.38
CA TRP A 180 -17.75 -10.24 2.25
C TRP A 180 -17.88 -8.87 1.59
N SER A 181 -17.17 -7.88 2.11
CA SER A 181 -17.24 -6.52 1.58
C SER A 181 -15.88 -5.81 1.65
N PRO A 182 -15.57 -4.92 0.73
CA PRO A 182 -14.44 -4.02 0.87
C PRO A 182 -14.77 -2.93 1.90
N ARG A 183 -13.77 -2.44 2.59
CA ARG A 183 -13.90 -1.19 3.38
C ARG A 183 -13.71 0.03 2.48
N GLN A 184 -12.88 -0.14 1.45
CA GLN A 184 -12.48 0.91 0.52
C GLN A 184 -12.02 0.30 -0.79
N ILE A 185 -12.26 1.01 -1.88
CA ILE A 185 -11.63 0.75 -3.18
C ILE A 185 -10.77 1.97 -3.53
N SER A 186 -9.50 1.73 -3.80
CA SER A 186 -8.56 2.74 -4.28
C SER A 186 -8.40 2.61 -5.79
N VAL A 187 -8.46 3.71 -6.51
CA VAL A 187 -8.26 3.76 -7.96
C VAL A 187 -7.13 4.74 -8.23
N THR A 188 -6.09 4.28 -8.92
CA THR A 188 -4.86 5.05 -9.17
C THR A 188 -4.67 5.24 -10.67
N ASP A 189 -4.37 6.46 -11.10
CA ASP A 189 -4.05 6.81 -12.48
C ASP A 189 -2.58 6.56 -12.83
N GLN A 190 -2.16 7.01 -14.01
CA GLN A 190 -0.81 6.81 -14.53
C GLN A 190 0.25 7.66 -13.82
N VAL A 191 -0.13 8.82 -13.30
CA VAL A 191 0.78 9.74 -12.60
C VAL A 191 0.77 9.57 -11.09
N GLY A 192 -0.04 8.63 -10.57
CA GLY A 192 -0.08 8.28 -9.17
C GLY A 192 -1.16 8.97 -8.34
N ASN A 193 -2.07 9.74 -8.95
CA ASN A 193 -3.21 10.27 -8.22
C ASN A 193 -4.13 9.12 -7.82
N THR A 194 -4.48 9.04 -6.55
CA THR A 194 -5.30 7.95 -6.02
C THR A 194 -6.59 8.48 -5.43
N ARG A 195 -7.71 8.00 -5.96
CA ARG A 195 -9.04 8.20 -5.38
C ARG A 195 -9.40 7.01 -4.51
N ASN A 196 -9.84 7.31 -3.30
CA ASN A 196 -10.34 6.30 -2.36
C ASN A 196 -11.85 6.47 -2.22
N GLU A 197 -12.61 5.41 -2.46
CA GLU A 197 -14.05 5.38 -2.25
C GLU A 197 -14.40 4.35 -1.17
N GLY A 198 -15.18 4.78 -0.19
CA GLY A 198 -15.59 3.95 0.94
C GLY A 198 -16.78 3.05 0.60
N VAL A 199 -16.97 1.99 1.37
CA VAL A 199 -18.09 1.05 1.19
C VAL A 199 -19.46 1.73 1.24
N ASN A 200 -19.59 2.82 1.98
CA ASN A 200 -20.85 3.55 2.11
C ASN A 200 -21.29 4.24 0.80
N ASP A 201 -20.36 4.42 -0.14
CA ASP A 201 -20.65 5.10 -1.40
C ASP A 201 -21.36 4.19 -2.41
N PHE A 202 -21.19 2.86 -2.31
CA PHE A 202 -21.74 1.92 -3.29
C PHE A 202 -22.33 0.62 -2.70
N GLY A 203 -22.36 0.45 -1.39
CA GLY A 203 -23.08 -0.64 -0.70
C GLY A 203 -22.67 -2.06 -1.11
N PHE A 204 -21.41 -2.25 -1.51
CA PHE A 204 -20.93 -3.51 -2.07
C PHE A 204 -20.87 -4.64 -1.05
N ARG A 205 -21.52 -5.76 -1.36
CA ARG A 205 -21.41 -7.02 -0.61
C ARG A 205 -21.47 -8.20 -1.58
N MET A 206 -20.59 -9.18 -1.38
CA MET A 206 -20.69 -10.47 -2.05
C MET A 206 -21.04 -11.55 -1.04
N PHE A 207 -21.89 -12.47 -1.41
CA PHE A 207 -22.23 -13.63 -0.56
C PHE A 207 -21.39 -14.84 -0.98
N VAL A 208 -20.64 -15.38 -0.02
CA VAL A 208 -19.84 -16.59 -0.17
C VAL A 208 -20.56 -17.72 0.56
N ASN A 209 -20.90 -18.79 -0.18
CA ASN A 209 -21.56 -19.95 0.38
C ASN A 209 -20.56 -21.10 0.55
N SER A 210 -20.19 -21.41 1.78
CA SER A 210 -19.30 -22.52 2.13
C SER A 210 -20.04 -23.54 2.99
N LEU A 211 -19.80 -24.83 2.78
CA LEU A 211 -20.44 -25.89 3.55
C LEU A 211 -19.72 -26.16 4.86
N ASN A 212 -18.41 -26.22 4.81
CA ASN A 212 -17.53 -26.52 5.95
C ASN A 212 -16.58 -25.34 6.13
N GLU A 213 -17.09 -24.26 6.73
CA GLU A 213 -16.27 -23.09 6.97
C GLU A 213 -15.24 -23.32 8.06
N ASP A 214 -14.03 -22.86 7.80
CA ASP A 214 -12.97 -22.78 8.77
C ASP A 214 -12.81 -21.31 9.22
N ILE A 215 -12.93 -21.09 10.51
CA ILE A 215 -12.78 -19.80 11.17
C ILE A 215 -11.70 -19.83 12.26
N THR A 216 -10.92 -20.91 12.31
CA THR A 216 -9.90 -21.12 13.33
C THR A 216 -8.54 -20.68 12.75
N PRO A 217 -7.90 -19.65 13.31
CA PRO A 217 -6.58 -19.26 12.85
C PRO A 217 -5.50 -20.28 13.21
N PRO A 218 -4.46 -20.44 12.38
CA PRO A 218 -3.29 -21.24 12.69
C PRO A 218 -2.69 -20.84 14.04
N LYS A 219 -2.35 -21.80 14.88
CA LYS A 219 -1.80 -21.55 16.20
C LYS A 219 -0.30 -21.82 16.22
N TYR A 220 0.50 -20.83 16.59
CA TYR A 220 1.94 -20.98 16.75
C TYR A 220 2.27 -22.01 17.84
N ILE A 221 3.18 -22.95 17.53
CA ILE A 221 3.70 -23.92 18.50
C ILE A 221 4.86 -23.26 19.26
N ALA A 222 4.68 -23.13 20.56
CA ALA A 222 5.64 -22.48 21.44
C ALA A 222 7.06 -23.08 21.33
N ASN A 223 8.07 -22.22 21.36
CA ASN A 223 9.50 -22.55 21.22
C ASN A 223 9.90 -23.25 19.90
N SER A 224 9.06 -23.20 18.87
CA SER A 224 9.38 -23.76 17.56
C SER A 224 10.11 -22.78 16.63
N ALA A 225 10.05 -21.48 16.93
CA ALA A 225 10.69 -20.48 16.09
C ALA A 225 12.22 -20.51 16.21
N THR A 226 12.87 -20.50 15.06
CA THR A 226 14.35 -20.47 14.99
C THR A 226 14.82 -19.41 14.01
N LEU A 227 16.06 -18.96 14.18
CA LEU A 227 16.76 -18.08 13.25
C LEU A 227 18.15 -18.66 12.96
N ALA A 228 18.48 -18.78 11.68
CA ALA A 228 19.77 -19.36 11.25
C ALA A 228 20.41 -18.54 10.13
N LYS A 229 21.75 -18.45 10.15
CA LYS A 229 22.54 -17.90 9.03
C LYS A 229 22.77 -18.96 7.97
N GLY A 230 22.89 -18.50 6.73
CA GLY A 230 23.26 -19.31 5.59
C GLY A 230 23.81 -18.46 4.45
N THR A 231 24.01 -19.09 3.32
CA THR A 231 24.36 -18.45 2.06
C THR A 231 23.44 -18.94 0.95
N ALA A 232 23.21 -18.12 -0.04
CA ALA A 232 22.47 -18.50 -1.24
C ALA A 232 22.99 -17.72 -2.45
N ILE A 233 22.78 -18.24 -3.64
CA ILE A 233 23.05 -17.51 -4.88
C ILE A 233 21.81 -16.68 -5.21
N LYS A 234 21.99 -15.38 -5.35
CA LYS A 234 20.98 -14.45 -5.83
C LYS A 234 21.56 -13.58 -6.93
N ASP A 235 20.91 -13.59 -8.09
CA ASP A 235 21.36 -12.85 -9.28
C ASP A 235 22.81 -13.18 -9.70
N GLY A 236 23.23 -14.43 -9.47
CA GLY A 236 24.57 -14.93 -9.78
C GLY A 236 25.65 -14.60 -8.74
N LEU A 237 25.30 -13.99 -7.62
CA LEU A 237 26.21 -13.61 -6.55
C LEU A 237 25.91 -14.43 -5.28
N ASP A 238 26.98 -14.80 -4.56
CA ASP A 238 26.86 -15.37 -3.23
C ASP A 238 26.41 -14.28 -2.24
N VAL A 239 25.24 -14.46 -1.62
CA VAL A 239 24.68 -13.55 -0.62
C VAL A 239 24.48 -14.28 0.68
N GLN A 240 24.76 -13.60 1.80
CA GLN A 240 24.39 -14.11 3.11
C GLN A 240 22.85 -14.14 3.25
N THR A 241 22.34 -15.10 4.01
CA THR A 241 20.92 -15.22 4.30
C THR A 241 20.68 -15.34 5.80
N ILE A 242 19.52 -14.83 6.23
CA ILE A 242 18.91 -15.15 7.51
C ILE A 242 17.64 -15.94 7.22
N THR A 243 17.49 -17.09 7.81
CA THR A 243 16.32 -17.96 7.63
C THR A 243 15.59 -18.11 8.95
N ALA A 244 14.33 -17.76 8.98
CA ALA A 244 13.43 -18.12 10.07
C ALA A 244 12.60 -19.34 9.70
N THR A 245 12.43 -20.26 10.66
CA THR A 245 11.46 -21.34 10.59
C THR A 245 10.63 -21.39 11.86
N TRP A 246 9.40 -21.85 11.76
CA TRP A 246 8.52 -22.07 12.91
C TRP A 246 7.44 -23.08 12.57
N GLN A 247 6.80 -23.63 13.59
CA GLN A 247 5.71 -24.59 13.45
C GLN A 247 4.40 -24.02 13.93
N VAL A 248 3.31 -24.53 13.36
CA VAL A 248 1.93 -24.20 13.74
C VAL A 248 1.09 -25.46 13.85
N GLU A 249 0.08 -25.39 14.71
CA GLU A 249 -1.05 -26.32 14.71
C GLU A 249 -2.10 -25.78 13.73
N GLU A 250 -2.40 -26.58 12.70
CA GLU A 250 -3.38 -26.25 11.68
C GLU A 250 -4.07 -27.53 11.19
N GLU A 251 -5.41 -27.55 11.26
CA GLU A 251 -6.21 -28.71 10.83
C GLU A 251 -6.39 -28.75 9.30
N LEU A 252 -6.46 -27.59 8.69
CA LEU A 252 -6.63 -27.41 7.26
C LEU A 252 -5.37 -26.79 6.67
N MET A 253 -4.91 -27.35 5.58
CA MET A 253 -3.63 -27.04 4.95
C MET A 253 -3.26 -25.55 4.97
N LEU A 254 -2.04 -25.24 5.39
CA LEU A 254 -1.37 -24.04 4.97
C LEU A 254 -1.22 -24.05 3.45
N GLY A 255 -1.45 -22.92 2.80
CA GLY A 255 -1.16 -22.79 1.37
C GLY A 255 0.35 -22.87 1.09
N THR A 256 0.71 -23.13 -0.16
CA THR A 256 2.11 -23.34 -0.55
C THR A 256 2.93 -22.06 -0.69
N SER A 257 2.32 -20.90 -0.90
CA SER A 257 3.05 -19.65 -1.12
C SER A 257 2.41 -18.46 -0.38
N ASN A 258 3.26 -17.55 0.10
CA ASN A 258 2.87 -16.32 0.79
C ASN A 258 1.96 -16.49 2.02
N GLN A 259 1.95 -17.67 2.64
CA GLN A 259 1.16 -17.97 3.82
C GLN A 259 1.94 -17.70 5.11
N CYS A 260 3.25 -17.66 5.01
CA CYS A 260 4.15 -17.35 6.12
C CYS A 260 4.77 -15.97 5.87
N PHE A 261 4.90 -15.20 6.93
CA PHE A 261 5.49 -13.87 6.87
C PHE A 261 6.28 -13.63 8.15
N GLY A 262 7.42 -13.01 8.04
CA GLY A 262 8.28 -12.67 9.16
C GLY A 262 8.78 -11.25 9.11
N ALA A 263 9.10 -10.71 10.28
CA ALA A 263 9.72 -9.41 10.42
C ALA A 263 10.97 -9.52 11.29
N LEU A 264 12.13 -9.15 10.70
CA LEU A 264 13.40 -9.02 11.41
C LEU A 264 13.63 -7.57 11.81
N ASN A 265 14.16 -7.37 13.01
CA ASN A 265 14.73 -6.10 13.42
C ASN A 265 16.22 -6.28 13.71
N ASP A 266 16.99 -5.20 13.66
CA ASP A 266 18.37 -5.16 14.12
C ASP A 266 18.53 -4.29 15.36
N ASP A 267 19.66 -4.46 16.07
CA ASP A 267 19.97 -3.70 17.28
C ASP A 267 20.31 -2.22 16.97
N ASN A 268 20.66 -1.89 15.73
CA ASN A 268 21.16 -0.59 15.33
C ASN A 268 20.07 0.35 14.81
N ALA A 269 19.12 -0.18 14.08
CA ALA A 269 18.11 0.62 13.37
C ALA A 269 16.81 0.84 14.16
N GLY A 270 16.54 0.07 15.19
CA GLY A 270 15.44 0.26 16.18
C GLY A 270 14.01 0.43 15.69
N THR A 271 13.79 0.83 14.45
CA THR A 271 12.50 1.31 13.97
C THR A 271 11.98 0.61 12.71
N TYR A 272 12.81 -0.09 11.95
CA TYR A 272 12.38 -0.70 10.70
C TYR A 272 12.49 -2.23 10.74
N ALA A 273 11.34 -2.89 10.69
CA ALA A 273 11.29 -4.34 10.51
C ALA A 273 11.56 -4.69 9.04
N PHE A 274 12.54 -5.55 8.78
CA PHE A 274 12.74 -6.15 7.47
C PHE A 274 11.66 -7.21 7.24
N GLN A 275 10.58 -6.81 6.60
CA GLN A 275 9.40 -7.64 6.38
C GLN A 275 9.56 -8.50 5.13
N ARG A 276 9.20 -9.77 5.22
CA ARG A 276 9.24 -10.67 4.07
C ARG A 276 8.19 -11.77 4.14
N TYR A 277 7.64 -12.07 2.98
CA TYR A 277 6.83 -13.26 2.78
C TYR A 277 7.72 -14.49 2.56
N GLY A 278 7.22 -15.63 2.98
CA GLY A 278 7.84 -16.92 2.80
C GLY A 278 6.81 -18.01 2.57
N ASP A 279 7.25 -19.23 2.52
CA ASP A 279 6.45 -20.36 2.10
C ASP A 279 6.16 -21.30 3.28
N ALA A 280 5.01 -21.95 3.23
CA ALA A 280 4.74 -23.13 4.01
C ALA A 280 5.48 -24.33 3.39
N LEU A 281 6.31 -25.01 4.16
CA LEU A 281 7.03 -26.21 3.74
C LEU A 281 6.14 -27.45 3.84
N SER A 282 5.18 -27.42 4.75
CA SER A 282 4.20 -28.45 5.01
C SER A 282 2.95 -27.82 5.60
N ASN A 283 1.97 -28.62 6.01
CA ASN A 283 0.77 -28.14 6.70
C ASN A 283 1.06 -27.45 8.03
N SER A 284 2.24 -27.66 8.59
CA SER A 284 2.60 -27.18 9.93
C SER A 284 3.88 -26.37 9.99
N ASP A 285 4.66 -26.31 8.89
CA ASP A 285 5.99 -25.71 8.91
C ASP A 285 6.07 -24.49 8.00
N CYS A 286 6.55 -23.39 8.54
CA CYS A 286 6.78 -22.13 7.84
C CYS A 286 8.28 -21.85 7.69
N LYS A 287 8.65 -21.20 6.57
CA LYS A 287 10.00 -20.73 6.30
C LYS A 287 10.00 -19.37 5.62
N VAL A 288 10.80 -18.45 6.15
CA VAL A 288 11.08 -17.15 5.52
C VAL A 288 12.58 -16.97 5.38
N VAL A 289 13.04 -16.50 4.22
CA VAL A 289 14.47 -16.29 3.94
C VAL A 289 14.70 -14.85 3.56
N TRP A 290 15.51 -14.13 4.31
CA TRP A 290 16.00 -12.80 3.96
C TRP A 290 17.37 -12.92 3.29
N PHE A 291 17.54 -12.25 2.16
CA PHE A 291 18.85 -12.09 1.53
C PHE A 291 19.49 -10.81 2.11
N MET A 292 20.70 -10.95 2.61
CA MET A 292 21.42 -9.91 3.34
C MET A 292 22.62 -9.46 2.51
N PRO A 293 22.50 -8.39 1.70
CA PRO A 293 23.62 -7.85 0.94
C PRO A 293 24.78 -7.41 1.84
N ASP A 294 25.98 -7.34 1.29
CA ASP A 294 27.21 -7.01 2.03
C ASP A 294 27.22 -5.61 2.65
N TYR A 295 26.35 -4.72 2.19
CA TYR A 295 26.19 -3.37 2.74
C TYR A 295 25.22 -3.29 3.92
N MET A 296 24.54 -4.38 4.29
CA MET A 296 23.68 -4.37 5.46
C MET A 296 24.50 -4.13 6.74
N PRO A 297 23.95 -3.45 7.76
CA PRO A 297 24.62 -3.27 9.03
C PRO A 297 25.04 -4.60 9.65
N SER A 298 26.28 -4.68 10.14
CA SER A 298 26.71 -5.80 10.99
C SER A 298 26.10 -5.65 12.38
N GLY A 299 25.68 -6.74 13.00
CA GLY A 299 25.09 -6.72 14.33
C GLY A 299 24.13 -7.89 14.58
N ASN A 300 23.37 -7.78 15.66
CA ASN A 300 22.35 -8.77 15.99
C ASN A 300 21.05 -8.45 15.28
N TYR A 301 20.52 -9.48 14.63
CA TYR A 301 19.19 -9.49 14.05
C TYR A 301 18.30 -10.42 14.86
N TYR A 302 17.09 -9.99 15.14
CA TYR A 302 16.12 -10.79 15.89
C TYR A 302 14.75 -10.81 15.22
N LEU A 303 14.04 -11.92 15.41
CA LEU A 303 12.71 -12.13 14.86
C LEU A 303 11.69 -11.37 15.74
N ASN A 304 11.17 -10.26 15.25
CA ASN A 304 10.23 -9.43 15.99
C ASN A 304 8.83 -10.10 16.07
N TYR A 305 8.31 -10.47 14.90
CA TYR A 305 7.04 -11.18 14.83
C TYR A 305 6.96 -12.09 13.61
N ILE A 306 6.03 -13.00 13.68
CA ILE A 306 5.64 -13.89 12.57
C ILE A 306 4.15 -13.75 12.32
N VAL A 307 3.74 -14.02 11.08
CA VAL A 307 2.33 -14.16 10.70
C VAL A 307 2.18 -15.45 9.93
N THR A 308 1.18 -16.22 10.28
CA THR A 308 0.79 -17.42 9.53
C THR A 308 -0.66 -17.29 9.11
N ARG A 309 -0.94 -17.69 7.88
CA ARG A 309 -2.27 -17.65 7.28
C ARG A 309 -2.60 -19.00 6.66
N ASP A 310 -3.80 -19.52 6.93
CA ASP A 310 -4.32 -20.72 6.29
C ASP A 310 -4.97 -20.45 4.92
N LEU A 311 -5.49 -21.51 4.30
CA LEU A 311 -6.20 -21.41 3.02
C LEU A 311 -7.57 -20.71 3.16
N ALA A 312 -8.19 -20.79 4.31
CA ALA A 312 -9.45 -20.11 4.62
C ALA A 312 -9.28 -18.60 4.87
N LYS A 313 -8.03 -18.11 4.84
CA LYS A 313 -7.62 -16.72 5.10
C LYS A 313 -7.63 -16.33 6.58
N ASN A 314 -7.82 -17.27 7.51
CA ASN A 314 -7.58 -16.97 8.91
C ASN A 314 -6.09 -16.72 9.13
N ARG A 315 -5.76 -15.84 10.05
CA ARG A 315 -4.36 -15.48 10.32
C ARG A 315 -4.11 -15.31 11.81
N THR A 316 -2.91 -15.64 12.22
CA THR A 316 -2.37 -15.29 13.53
C THR A 316 -1.09 -14.51 13.36
N ARG A 317 -0.92 -13.49 14.17
CA ARG A 317 0.34 -12.75 14.31
C ARG A 317 0.88 -13.00 15.71
N THR A 318 2.11 -13.50 15.80
CA THR A 318 2.79 -13.78 17.07
C THR A 318 4.00 -12.86 17.21
N TYR A 319 4.02 -12.06 18.27
CA TYR A 319 5.14 -11.18 18.63
C TYR A 319 6.02 -11.85 19.68
N PHE A 320 7.32 -11.83 19.45
CA PHE A 320 8.33 -12.30 20.39
C PHE A 320 8.77 -11.16 21.33
N ARG A 321 9.29 -11.54 22.49
CA ARG A 321 9.90 -10.58 23.40
C ARG A 321 11.30 -10.20 22.86
N GLY A 322 11.46 -8.98 22.41
CA GLY A 322 12.73 -8.45 21.92
C GLY A 322 13.81 -8.39 23.02
N PRO A 323 15.07 -8.13 22.65
CA PRO A 323 16.13 -7.82 23.60
C PRO A 323 15.72 -6.69 24.53
N ALA A 324 16.31 -6.62 25.72
CA ALA A 324 15.96 -5.63 26.76
C ALA A 324 16.03 -4.20 26.21
N GLY A 325 14.90 -3.50 26.25
CA GLY A 325 14.74 -2.13 25.73
C GLY A 325 14.30 -2.04 24.26
N LEU A 326 14.15 -3.16 23.55
CA LEU A 326 13.79 -3.20 22.12
C LEU A 326 12.45 -3.89 21.86
N ASP A 327 11.51 -3.82 22.78
CA ASP A 327 10.14 -4.35 22.62
C ASP A 327 9.30 -3.48 21.63
N TYR A 328 9.84 -3.27 20.43
CA TYR A 328 9.15 -2.48 19.42
C TYR A 328 7.99 -3.27 18.80
N GLY A 329 6.80 -2.68 18.84
CA GLY A 329 5.68 -3.09 18.01
C GLY A 329 4.79 -4.18 18.58
N ARG A 330 4.85 -4.47 19.87
CA ARG A 330 3.79 -5.23 20.54
C ARG A 330 2.48 -4.44 20.49
N ILE A 331 1.82 -4.53 19.34
CA ILE A 331 0.52 -3.89 19.15
C ILE A 331 -0.54 -4.89 19.60
N MET A 332 -1.34 -4.50 20.57
CA MET A 332 -2.52 -5.23 21.03
C MET A 332 -3.65 -5.08 20.01
N ASN A 333 -3.58 -5.81 18.91
CA ASN A 333 -4.71 -6.02 18.02
C ASN A 333 -5.37 -7.36 18.38
N GLU A 334 -6.66 -7.49 18.12
CA GLU A 334 -7.42 -8.72 18.41
C GLU A 334 -6.81 -9.99 17.77
N ASP A 335 -6.13 -9.83 16.62
CA ASP A 335 -5.42 -10.91 15.89
C ASP A 335 -3.97 -11.14 16.34
N SER A 336 -3.51 -10.52 17.42
CA SER A 336 -2.11 -10.56 17.82
C SER A 336 -1.92 -11.26 19.14
N ILE A 337 -0.98 -12.20 19.18
CA ILE A 337 -0.57 -12.91 20.37
C ILE A 337 0.82 -12.42 20.76
N ASN A 338 0.98 -11.93 21.98
CA ASN A 338 2.29 -11.66 22.55
C ASN A 338 2.78 -12.92 23.27
N THR A 339 3.87 -13.51 22.79
CA THR A 339 4.54 -14.58 23.54
C THR A 339 5.59 -13.99 24.48
N ASP A 340 5.81 -14.64 25.62
CA ASP A 340 6.92 -14.30 26.53
C ASP A 340 8.24 -14.94 26.11
N GLU A 341 8.25 -15.69 25.02
CA GLU A 341 9.46 -16.27 24.46
C GLU A 341 10.44 -15.19 24.01
N PRO A 342 11.72 -15.34 24.34
CA PRO A 342 12.77 -14.49 23.78
C PRO A 342 12.77 -14.58 22.27
N ALA A 343 12.88 -13.46 21.58
CA ALA A 343 13.02 -13.42 20.14
C ALA A 343 14.23 -14.27 19.70
N PRO A 344 14.06 -15.23 18.77
CA PRO A 344 15.19 -15.85 18.12
C PRO A 344 16.12 -14.80 17.51
N GLN A 345 17.43 -14.95 17.70
CA GLN A 345 18.39 -13.96 17.24
C GLN A 345 19.60 -14.59 16.56
N VAL A 346 20.26 -13.84 15.70
CA VAL A 346 21.46 -14.24 14.99
C VAL A 346 22.36 -13.01 14.78
N ASN A 347 23.68 -13.20 14.96
CA ASN A 347 24.66 -12.16 14.66
C ASN A 347 25.10 -12.26 13.20
N LEU A 348 25.00 -11.15 12.46
CA LEU A 348 25.46 -11.01 11.08
C LEU A 348 26.72 -10.16 11.04
N THR A 349 27.72 -10.60 10.28
CA THR A 349 28.90 -9.81 9.95
C THR A 349 28.94 -9.61 8.45
N THR A 350 28.94 -8.37 8.01
CA THR A 350 28.99 -7.97 6.60
C THR A 350 30.35 -7.39 6.26
N LEU A 351 30.74 -7.46 4.99
CA LEU A 351 32.07 -7.01 4.56
C LEU A 351 32.18 -5.49 4.43
N ASN A 352 31.09 -4.85 3.99
CA ASN A 352 31.05 -3.41 3.70
C ASN A 352 29.81 -2.76 4.33
N PRO A 353 29.64 -2.81 5.66
CA PRO A 353 28.43 -2.30 6.29
C PRO A 353 28.27 -0.81 6.03
N ASP A 354 27.14 -0.41 5.46
CA ASP A 354 26.75 0.98 5.32
C ASP A 354 25.81 1.35 6.48
N THR A 355 26.33 2.15 7.37
CA THR A 355 25.58 2.69 8.53
C THR A 355 25.38 4.19 8.42
N ASN A 356 25.81 4.81 7.33
CA ASN A 356 25.68 6.23 7.11
C ASN A 356 24.31 6.55 6.48
N HIS A 357 23.69 7.58 6.97
CA HIS A 357 22.54 8.15 6.28
C HIS A 357 23.00 8.82 4.99
N PRO A 358 22.19 8.74 3.91
CA PRO A 358 22.48 9.50 2.72
C PRO A 358 22.62 10.98 3.04
N GLU A 359 23.76 11.56 2.72
CA GLU A 359 23.98 13.00 2.81
C GLU A 359 23.78 13.63 1.42
N LEU A 360 22.96 14.66 1.37
CA LEU A 360 22.76 15.43 0.17
C LEU A 360 23.91 16.42 0.03
N ASP A 361 24.82 16.18 -0.92
CA ASP A 361 25.76 17.22 -1.35
C ASP A 361 25.03 18.22 -2.23
N ILE A 362 24.65 19.34 -1.65
CA ILE A 362 23.95 20.43 -2.33
C ILE A 362 24.73 20.94 -3.54
N ASN A 363 26.07 20.85 -3.53
CA ASN A 363 26.93 21.29 -4.62
C ASN A 363 26.97 20.29 -5.79
N SER A 364 26.55 19.05 -5.56
CA SER A 364 26.48 18.02 -6.61
C SER A 364 25.20 18.07 -7.42
N ILE A 365 24.20 18.86 -7.00
CA ILE A 365 22.95 19.01 -7.74
C ILE A 365 23.22 19.87 -8.97
N SER A 366 23.34 19.22 -10.12
CA SER A 366 23.33 19.89 -11.41
C SER A 366 22.00 19.67 -12.10
N ILE A 367 21.38 20.76 -12.54
CA ILE A 367 20.15 20.73 -13.31
C ILE A 367 20.52 21.10 -14.73
N SER A 368 20.44 20.16 -15.66
CA SER A 368 20.71 20.36 -17.08
C SER A 368 19.43 20.61 -17.85
#